data_359468d9bf78352810dbc8ae2ea1bb1d
#
_entry.id   359468d9bf78352810dbc8ae2ea1bb1d
#
_cell.length_a   1.000
_cell.length_b   1.000
_cell.length_c   1.000
_cell.angle_alpha   90.00
_cell.angle_beta   90.00
_cell.angle_gamma   90.00
#
_symmetry.space_group_name_H-M   'P 1'
#
loop_
_entity.id
_entity.type
_entity.pdbx_description
1 polymer ?
#
loop_
_entity_poly.entity_id
_entity_poly.type
_entity_poly.pdbx_seq_one_letter_code
_entity_poly.pdbx_strand_id
1 'polypeptide(L)'
;APGFEVLSTFSNDKYETLSGTSMSTPHVSGIMSLLQAALAKKYAHLNLTPAQLLDLTKKVAMSSASALFDPEEKAFYSPRQQGAGAINAKKALEASHYLTDADHHAKINLGNVKDTFNFTVRIHNLTKETKELYYQTNLTTDQITEDKFALKARSLSDSAWQKVTVSGDYTDVTISIDAS
;
A
#
# COMPACT_ATOMS: atom_id res chain seq x y z
N ALA A 1 8.46 -2.09 -6.21
CA ALA A 1 8.71 -2.65 -7.54
C ALA A 1 10.18 -3.05 -7.68
N PRO A 2 10.55 -3.98 -8.57
CA PRO A 2 11.93 -4.37 -8.82
C PRO A 2 12.78 -3.16 -9.21
N GLY A 3 13.93 -3.02 -8.59
CA GLY A 3 14.84 -1.88 -8.82
C GLY A 3 16.29 -2.19 -8.48
N PHE A 4 16.59 -3.45 -8.20
CA PHE A 4 17.94 -3.94 -7.93
C PHE A 4 18.39 -4.84 -9.08
N GLU A 5 19.59 -4.58 -9.62
CA GLU A 5 20.19 -5.36 -10.72
C GLU A 5 19.26 -5.56 -11.93
N VAL A 6 18.63 -4.48 -12.39
CA VAL A 6 17.72 -4.53 -13.54
C VAL A 6 18.52 -4.37 -14.81
N LEU A 7 18.54 -5.41 -15.65
CA LEU A 7 19.12 -5.38 -17.01
C LEU A 7 18.16 -4.64 -17.94
N SER A 8 18.63 -3.61 -18.61
CA SER A 8 17.82 -2.85 -19.58
C SER A 8 18.70 -2.25 -20.69
N THR A 9 18.06 -1.71 -21.70
CA THR A 9 18.75 -1.00 -22.79
C THR A 9 19.48 0.22 -22.25
N PHE A 10 20.65 0.47 -22.82
CA PHE A 10 21.52 1.60 -22.49
C PHE A 10 22.01 2.30 -23.76
N SER A 11 22.71 3.43 -23.61
CA SER A 11 23.22 4.22 -24.72
C SER A 11 24.14 3.39 -25.62
N ASN A 12 24.22 3.76 -26.92
CA ASN A 12 25.10 3.14 -27.94
C ASN A 12 24.79 1.63 -28.15
N ASP A 13 23.53 1.26 -28.25
CA ASP A 13 23.08 -0.13 -28.52
C ASP A 13 23.62 -1.16 -27.51
N LYS A 14 23.79 -0.76 -26.26
CA LYS A 14 24.25 -1.63 -25.19
C LYS A 14 23.12 -1.99 -24.24
N TYR A 15 23.39 -2.97 -23.40
CA TYR A 15 22.59 -3.33 -22.24
C TYR A 15 23.46 -3.17 -21.01
N GLU A 16 22.88 -2.60 -19.95
CA GLU A 16 23.55 -2.48 -18.66
C GLU A 16 22.62 -2.88 -17.52
N THR A 17 23.24 -3.36 -16.44
CA THR A 17 22.53 -3.70 -15.21
C THR A 17 22.69 -2.57 -14.20
N LEU A 18 21.58 -1.96 -13.82
CA LEU A 18 21.56 -0.82 -12.90
C LEU A 18 20.63 -1.09 -11.72
N SER A 19 20.92 -0.42 -10.61
CA SER A 19 20.09 -0.47 -9.40
C SER A 19 19.66 0.93 -8.98
N GLY A 20 18.42 1.05 -8.57
CA GLY A 20 17.86 2.30 -8.04
C GLY A 20 16.36 2.43 -8.22
N THR A 21 15.81 3.46 -7.61
CA THR A 21 14.38 3.82 -7.76
C THR A 21 14.03 4.19 -9.20
N SER A 22 15.01 4.69 -9.98
CA SER A 22 14.86 4.97 -11.41
C SER A 22 14.54 3.70 -12.22
N MET A 23 14.97 2.53 -11.77
CA MET A 23 14.66 1.24 -12.38
C MET A 23 13.32 0.70 -11.90
N SER A 24 12.91 1.01 -10.68
CA SER A 24 11.58 0.65 -10.16
C SER A 24 10.45 1.49 -10.78
N THR A 25 10.69 2.74 -11.07
CA THR A 25 9.67 3.70 -11.56
C THR A 25 8.97 3.22 -12.84
N PRO A 26 9.67 2.82 -13.93
CA PRO A 26 9.00 2.35 -15.14
C PRO A 26 8.16 1.09 -14.92
N HIS A 27 8.57 0.19 -14.01
CA HIS A 27 7.75 -0.97 -13.64
C HIS A 27 6.40 -0.54 -13.03
N VAL A 28 6.45 0.43 -12.09
CA VAL A 28 5.23 0.98 -11.48
C VAL A 28 4.39 1.69 -12.54
N SER A 29 4.99 2.52 -13.40
CA SER A 29 4.28 3.25 -14.44
C SER A 29 3.56 2.31 -15.42
N GLY A 30 4.22 1.22 -15.84
CA GLY A 30 3.61 0.20 -16.68
C GLY A 30 2.42 -0.49 -16.01
N ILE A 31 2.59 -0.92 -14.75
CA ILE A 31 1.50 -1.54 -13.96
C ILE A 31 0.34 -0.56 -13.78
N MET A 32 0.62 0.71 -13.45
CA MET A 32 -0.42 1.73 -13.26
C MET A 32 -1.20 2.00 -14.56
N SER A 33 -0.54 2.02 -15.71
CA SER A 33 -1.21 2.20 -17.01
C SER A 33 -2.15 1.03 -17.32
N LEU A 34 -1.70 -0.20 -17.11
CA LEU A 34 -2.52 -1.40 -17.30
C LEU A 34 -3.69 -1.44 -16.31
N LEU A 35 -3.44 -1.13 -15.05
CA LEU A 35 -4.46 -1.09 -14.01
C LEU A 35 -5.51 -0.02 -14.31
N GLN A 36 -5.09 1.18 -14.72
CA GLN A 36 -6.00 2.26 -15.08
C GLN A 36 -6.91 1.87 -16.25
N ALA A 37 -6.37 1.24 -17.29
CA ALA A 37 -7.16 0.76 -18.42
C ALA A 37 -8.16 -0.32 -18.00
N ALA A 38 -7.76 -1.25 -17.13
CA ALA A 38 -8.63 -2.30 -16.61
C ALA A 38 -9.74 -1.73 -15.71
N LEU A 39 -9.43 -0.80 -14.82
CA LEU A 39 -10.41 -0.16 -13.93
C LEU A 39 -11.39 0.72 -14.72
N ALA A 40 -10.93 1.44 -15.77
CA ALA A 40 -11.78 2.20 -16.66
C ALA A 40 -12.86 1.31 -17.31
N LYS A 41 -12.47 0.12 -17.76
CA LYS A 41 -13.40 -0.86 -18.32
C LYS A 41 -14.31 -1.47 -17.24
N LYS A 42 -13.77 -1.91 -16.13
CA LYS A 42 -14.49 -2.58 -15.03
C LYS A 42 -15.54 -1.68 -14.40
N TYR A 43 -15.23 -0.40 -14.25
CA TYR A 43 -16.07 0.60 -13.58
C TYR A 43 -16.59 1.68 -14.53
N ALA A 44 -16.74 1.37 -15.82
CA ALA A 44 -17.26 2.31 -16.82
C ALA A 44 -18.62 2.91 -16.44
N HIS A 45 -19.47 2.12 -15.75
CA HIS A 45 -20.79 2.54 -15.26
C HIS A 45 -20.74 3.69 -14.22
N LEU A 46 -19.59 3.94 -13.59
CA LEU A 46 -19.41 5.04 -12.64
C LEU A 46 -19.16 6.39 -13.33
N ASN A 47 -18.93 6.42 -14.62
CA ASN A 47 -18.67 7.63 -15.42
C ASN A 47 -17.59 8.53 -14.81
N LEU A 48 -16.50 7.94 -14.33
CA LEU A 48 -15.40 8.66 -13.69
C LEU A 48 -14.68 9.57 -14.68
N THR A 49 -14.39 10.79 -14.26
CA THR A 49 -13.46 11.66 -14.99
C THR A 49 -12.05 11.07 -15.00
N PRO A 50 -11.16 11.46 -15.93
CA PRO A 50 -9.77 10.99 -15.94
C PRO A 50 -9.04 11.21 -14.59
N ALA A 51 -9.29 12.32 -13.92
CA ALA A 51 -8.70 12.62 -12.61
C ALA A 51 -9.22 11.67 -11.52
N GLN A 52 -10.52 11.39 -11.48
CA GLN A 52 -11.12 10.46 -10.53
C GLN A 52 -10.66 9.02 -10.79
N LEU A 53 -10.53 8.62 -12.06
CA LEU A 53 -10.01 7.30 -12.42
C LEU A 53 -8.55 7.13 -12.01
N LEU A 54 -7.71 8.16 -12.20
CA LEU A 54 -6.32 8.14 -11.74
C LEU A 54 -6.24 8.05 -10.22
N ASP A 55 -7.07 8.80 -9.50
CA ASP A 55 -7.13 8.76 -8.04
C ASP A 55 -7.58 7.38 -7.53
N LEU A 56 -8.63 6.81 -8.10
CA LEU A 56 -9.07 5.44 -7.81
C LEU A 56 -7.95 4.42 -8.07
N THR A 57 -7.25 4.55 -9.21
CA THR A 57 -6.16 3.65 -9.59
C THR A 57 -5.04 3.67 -8.54
N LYS A 58 -4.65 4.85 -8.07
CA LYS A 58 -3.65 5.01 -6.99
C LYS A 58 -4.12 4.36 -5.69
N LYS A 59 -5.36 4.62 -5.27
CA LYS A 59 -5.95 4.08 -4.05
C LYS A 59 -6.00 2.55 -4.08
N VAL A 60 -6.46 1.98 -5.19
CA VAL A 60 -6.50 0.52 -5.38
C VAL A 60 -5.09 -0.08 -5.37
N ALA A 61 -4.14 0.52 -6.11
CA ALA A 61 -2.76 0.04 -6.16
C ALA A 61 -2.09 0.04 -4.78
N MET A 62 -2.29 1.10 -3.98
CA MET A 62 -1.74 1.20 -2.63
C MET A 62 -2.40 0.22 -1.67
N SER A 63 -3.73 0.12 -1.68
CA SER A 63 -4.49 -0.76 -0.78
C SER A 63 -4.26 -2.25 -1.06
N SER A 64 -3.92 -2.62 -2.29
CA SER A 64 -3.63 -4.00 -2.70
C SER A 64 -2.16 -4.36 -2.70
N ALA A 65 -1.27 -3.43 -2.35
CA ALA A 65 0.16 -3.69 -2.24
C ALA A 65 0.44 -4.77 -1.19
N SER A 66 1.50 -5.53 -1.41
CA SER A 66 1.95 -6.56 -0.47
C SER A 66 2.97 -5.96 0.47
N ALA A 67 2.64 -5.88 1.76
CA ALA A 67 3.60 -5.48 2.77
C ALA A 67 4.80 -6.44 2.78
N LEU A 68 5.99 -5.87 2.87
CA LEU A 68 7.25 -6.62 2.90
C LEU A 68 7.62 -6.95 4.34
N PHE A 69 7.95 -8.21 4.56
CA PHE A 69 8.32 -8.75 5.86
C PHE A 69 9.80 -9.10 5.86
N ASP A 70 10.49 -8.74 6.92
CA ASP A 70 11.87 -9.11 7.18
C ASP A 70 11.91 -10.40 8.00
N PRO A 71 12.36 -11.53 7.44
CA PRO A 71 12.38 -12.79 8.15
C PRO A 71 13.46 -12.87 9.24
N GLU A 72 14.53 -12.08 9.14
CA GLU A 72 15.61 -12.04 10.13
C GLU A 72 15.15 -11.27 11.38
N GLU A 73 14.56 -10.11 11.19
CA GLU A 73 14.05 -9.27 12.28
C GLU A 73 12.62 -9.66 12.71
N LYS A 74 11.97 -10.59 11.99
CA LYS A 74 10.58 -11.05 12.22
C LYS A 74 9.58 -9.91 12.34
N ALA A 75 9.74 -8.89 11.49
CA ALA A 75 8.94 -7.68 11.49
C ALA A 75 8.61 -7.22 10.07
N PHE A 76 7.51 -6.50 9.90
CA PHE A 76 7.27 -5.77 8.66
C PHE A 76 8.18 -4.54 8.59
N TYR A 77 8.72 -4.27 7.40
CA TYR A 77 9.42 -3.00 7.18
C TYR A 77 8.48 -1.83 7.47
N SER A 78 9.03 -0.76 8.02
CA SER A 78 8.23 0.43 8.32
C SER A 78 7.67 1.07 7.03
N PRO A 79 6.53 1.78 7.11
CA PRO A 79 6.01 2.56 5.97
C PRO A 79 6.99 3.61 5.44
N ARG A 80 7.98 4.02 6.23
CA ARG A 80 9.06 4.93 5.78
C ARG A 80 9.99 4.26 4.77
N GLN A 81 10.23 2.96 4.92
CA GLN A 81 11.08 2.19 4.01
C GLN A 81 10.32 1.66 2.80
N GLN A 82 9.13 1.11 3.01
CA GLN A 82 8.42 0.39 1.96
C GLN A 82 7.19 1.13 1.37
N GLY A 83 6.76 2.25 1.97
CA GLY A 83 5.50 2.88 1.63
C GLY A 83 4.32 1.95 1.93
N ALA A 84 3.46 1.71 0.94
CA ALA A 84 2.36 0.76 1.04
C ALA A 84 2.81 -0.70 0.83
N GLY A 85 4.06 -0.94 0.44
CA GLY A 85 4.59 -2.26 0.12
C GLY A 85 4.90 -2.46 -1.37
N ALA A 86 5.16 -3.70 -1.76
CA ALA A 86 5.40 -4.06 -3.15
C ALA A 86 4.09 -4.03 -3.95
N ILE A 87 4.10 -3.31 -5.07
CA ILE A 87 2.94 -3.27 -5.97
C ILE A 87 2.62 -4.67 -6.50
N ASN A 88 1.34 -5.04 -6.47
CA ASN A 88 0.84 -6.33 -6.93
C ASN A 88 -0.29 -6.13 -7.93
N ALA A 89 0.04 -6.24 -9.22
CA ALA A 89 -0.92 -6.02 -10.31
C ALA A 89 -2.12 -6.97 -10.23
N LYS A 90 -1.90 -8.25 -9.91
CA LYS A 90 -2.97 -9.24 -9.78
C LYS A 90 -3.94 -8.86 -8.66
N LYS A 91 -3.43 -8.63 -7.44
CA LYS A 91 -4.26 -8.21 -6.30
C LYS A 91 -5.01 -6.92 -6.60
N ALA A 92 -4.39 -5.96 -7.29
CA ALA A 92 -5.02 -4.70 -7.67
C ALA A 92 -6.18 -4.89 -8.66
N LEU A 93 -6.02 -5.77 -9.66
CA LEU A 93 -7.08 -6.10 -10.63
C LEU A 93 -8.25 -6.85 -9.99
N GLU A 94 -7.97 -7.73 -9.04
CA GLU A 94 -8.94 -8.53 -8.30
C GLU A 94 -9.57 -7.77 -7.12
N ALA A 95 -9.06 -6.58 -6.79
CA ALA A 95 -9.54 -5.83 -5.64
C ALA A 95 -11.05 -5.57 -5.71
N SER A 96 -11.73 -5.87 -4.62
CA SER A 96 -13.15 -5.58 -4.39
C SER A 96 -13.36 -4.41 -3.44
N HIS A 97 -12.29 -3.91 -2.84
CA HIS A 97 -12.30 -2.79 -1.90
C HIS A 97 -10.96 -2.04 -1.96
N TYR A 98 -10.93 -0.83 -1.44
CA TYR A 98 -9.72 -0.05 -1.19
C TYR A 98 -9.86 0.77 0.11
N LEU A 99 -8.74 1.22 0.65
CA LEU A 99 -8.65 1.89 1.94
C LEU A 99 -8.30 3.36 1.78
N THR A 100 -8.90 4.19 2.64
CA THR A 100 -8.54 5.61 2.81
C THR A 100 -8.70 6.01 4.28
N ASP A 101 -8.27 7.22 4.62
CA ASP A 101 -8.77 7.91 5.80
C ASP A 101 -10.20 8.45 5.57
N ALA A 102 -10.74 9.16 6.57
CA ALA A 102 -12.05 9.79 6.47
C ALA A 102 -12.10 10.90 5.40
N ASP A 103 -10.96 11.52 5.09
CA ASP A 103 -10.80 12.59 4.11
C ASP A 103 -10.44 12.07 2.71
N HIS A 104 -10.58 10.77 2.49
CA HIS A 104 -10.31 10.08 1.23
C HIS A 104 -8.84 10.03 0.79
N HIS A 105 -7.88 10.19 1.70
CA HIS A 105 -6.47 10.01 1.40
C HIS A 105 -6.06 8.53 1.53
N ALA A 106 -5.32 8.01 0.56
CA ALA A 106 -4.79 6.64 0.60
C ALA A 106 -3.60 6.48 1.56
N LYS A 107 -2.99 7.57 1.99
CA LYS A 107 -1.92 7.63 2.98
C LYS A 107 -2.38 8.43 4.19
N ILE A 108 -2.42 7.78 5.34
CA ILE A 108 -2.72 8.43 6.61
C ILE A 108 -1.41 8.91 7.22
N ASN A 109 -1.30 10.22 7.45
CA ASN A 109 -0.16 10.81 8.15
C ASN A 109 -0.61 11.36 9.50
N LEU A 110 -0.27 10.63 10.55
CA LEU A 110 -0.67 10.97 11.92
C LEU A 110 0.25 12.03 12.57
N GLY A 111 1.33 12.44 11.87
CA GLY A 111 2.30 13.38 12.43
C GLY A 111 3.04 12.79 13.64
N ASN A 112 3.34 13.66 14.61
CA ASN A 112 3.94 13.26 15.88
C ASN A 112 2.81 12.95 16.87
N VAL A 113 2.54 11.67 17.08
CA VAL A 113 1.59 11.21 18.09
C VAL A 113 2.33 10.77 19.35
N LYS A 114 1.72 11.02 20.50
CA LYS A 114 2.16 10.58 21.82
C LYS A 114 0.98 9.90 22.49
N ASP A 115 1.27 8.97 23.36
CA ASP A 115 0.26 8.26 24.14
C ASP A 115 -0.70 7.42 23.26
N THR A 116 -1.87 7.13 23.79
CA THR A 116 -2.93 6.41 23.05
C THR A 116 -3.62 7.36 22.06
N PHE A 117 -3.78 6.92 20.83
CA PHE A 117 -4.48 7.70 19.80
C PHE A 117 -5.37 6.80 18.95
N ASN A 118 -6.37 7.43 18.34
CA ASN A 118 -7.32 6.76 17.46
C ASN A 118 -7.30 7.41 16.08
N PHE A 119 -7.49 6.60 15.04
CA PHE A 119 -7.73 7.08 13.70
C PHE A 119 -8.73 6.19 12.96
N THR A 120 -9.37 6.73 11.96
CA THR A 120 -10.38 6.01 11.17
C THR A 120 -9.80 5.56 9.85
N VAL A 121 -9.98 4.28 9.55
CA VAL A 121 -9.74 3.70 8.23
C VAL A 121 -11.08 3.45 7.56
N ARG A 122 -11.30 4.02 6.41
CA ARG A 122 -12.48 3.80 5.58
C ARG A 122 -12.23 2.73 4.55
N ILE A 123 -13.03 1.69 4.59
CA ILE A 123 -12.99 0.58 3.64
C ILE A 123 -14.08 0.81 2.60
N HIS A 124 -13.68 1.24 1.40
CA HIS A 124 -14.60 1.45 0.28
C HIS A 124 -14.91 0.14 -0.42
N ASN A 125 -16.17 -0.09 -0.72
CA ASN A 125 -16.66 -1.30 -1.37
C ASN A 125 -16.94 -1.04 -2.87
N LEU A 126 -16.11 -1.62 -3.71
CA LEU A 126 -16.22 -1.46 -5.18
C LEU A 126 -17.29 -2.34 -5.82
N THR A 127 -17.72 -3.41 -5.16
CA THR A 127 -18.67 -4.38 -5.70
C THR A 127 -20.08 -4.20 -5.17
N LYS A 128 -20.24 -3.45 -4.08
CA LYS A 128 -21.49 -3.29 -3.30
C LYS A 128 -22.04 -4.58 -2.69
N GLU A 129 -21.35 -5.69 -2.85
CA GLU A 129 -21.66 -6.94 -2.18
C GLU A 129 -21.24 -6.87 -0.71
N THR A 130 -22.03 -7.41 0.20
CA THR A 130 -21.62 -7.55 1.59
C THR A 130 -20.51 -8.59 1.71
N LYS A 131 -19.38 -8.20 2.30
CA LYS A 131 -18.21 -9.08 2.49
C LYS A 131 -17.71 -9.03 3.91
N GLU A 132 -17.26 -10.17 4.40
CA GLU A 132 -16.52 -10.28 5.64
C GLU A 132 -15.02 -10.18 5.33
N LEU A 133 -14.36 -9.22 5.93
CA LEU A 133 -12.92 -9.00 5.82
C LEU A 133 -12.26 -9.19 7.18
N TYR A 134 -10.99 -9.53 7.15
CA TYR A 134 -10.17 -9.65 8.35
C TYR A 134 -8.98 -8.70 8.23
N TYR A 135 -8.67 -8.01 9.31
CA TYR A 135 -7.53 -7.11 9.38
C TYR A 135 -6.72 -7.34 10.65
N GLN A 136 -5.47 -6.95 10.58
CA GLN A 136 -4.53 -6.94 11.67
C GLN A 136 -3.77 -5.62 11.64
N THR A 137 -3.47 -5.08 12.81
CA THR A 137 -2.64 -3.88 12.94
C THR A 137 -1.25 -4.30 13.41
N ASN A 138 -0.23 -3.90 12.65
CA ASN A 138 1.17 -4.12 13.00
C ASN A 138 1.81 -2.75 13.26
N LEU A 139 2.25 -2.51 14.48
CA LEU A 139 3.00 -1.32 14.84
C LEU A 139 4.49 -1.61 14.71
N THR A 140 5.13 -0.92 13.78
CA THR A 140 6.55 -1.13 13.48
C THR A 140 7.32 0.17 13.56
N THR A 141 8.60 0.06 13.86
CA THR A 141 9.54 1.19 13.84
C THR A 141 10.82 0.80 13.11
N ASP A 142 11.65 1.79 12.84
CA ASP A 142 12.99 1.60 12.31
C ASP A 142 14.00 1.66 13.47
N GLN A 143 14.86 0.66 13.54
CA GLN A 143 16.01 0.66 14.43
C GLN A 143 17.27 1.03 13.65
N ILE A 144 18.00 2.04 14.12
CA ILE A 144 19.30 2.40 13.57
C ILE A 144 20.34 1.44 14.14
N THR A 145 21.11 0.79 13.28
CA THR A 145 22.24 -0.04 13.71
C THR A 145 23.49 0.82 13.85
N GLU A 146 24.25 0.60 14.92
CA GLU A 146 25.41 1.42 15.29
C GLU A 146 26.50 1.45 14.20
N ASP A 147 26.60 0.44 13.37
CA ASP A 147 27.73 0.29 12.44
C ASP A 147 27.53 0.77 11.01
N LYS A 148 26.32 1.07 10.52
CA LYS A 148 26.13 1.31 9.06
C LYS A 148 24.99 2.24 8.64
N PHE A 149 24.42 3.07 9.43
CA PHE A 149 23.22 3.83 9.02
C PHE A 149 22.12 2.95 8.36
N ALA A 150 22.12 1.67 8.66
CA ALA A 150 21.13 0.74 8.15
C ALA A 150 19.89 0.80 9.06
N LEU A 151 18.73 0.92 8.43
CA LEU A 151 17.46 0.83 9.12
C LEU A 151 17.01 -0.63 9.13
N LYS A 152 16.89 -1.19 10.32
CA LYS A 152 16.31 -2.52 10.53
C LYS A 152 14.86 -2.39 10.94
N ALA A 153 14.03 -3.30 10.45
CA ALA A 153 12.64 -3.40 10.88
C ALA A 153 12.56 -3.87 12.34
N ARG A 154 11.65 -3.28 13.11
CA ARG A 154 11.35 -3.73 14.47
C ARG A 154 9.85 -3.70 14.70
N SER A 155 9.27 -4.83 15.10
CA SER A 155 7.90 -4.87 15.59
C SER A 155 7.83 -4.33 17.01
N LEU A 156 6.87 -3.47 17.28
CA LEU A 156 6.54 -2.98 18.62
C LEU A 156 5.33 -3.74 19.17
N SER A 157 4.30 -3.91 18.37
CA SER A 157 3.14 -4.70 18.73
C SER A 157 2.36 -5.15 17.50
N ASP A 158 1.69 -6.29 17.63
CA ASP A 158 0.78 -6.83 16.64
C ASP A 158 -0.58 -7.08 17.29
N SER A 159 -1.66 -6.61 16.68
CA SER A 159 -3.01 -6.93 17.17
C SER A 159 -3.37 -8.39 16.81
N ALA A 160 -4.38 -8.93 17.52
CA ALA A 160 -5.07 -10.11 17.03
C ALA A 160 -5.82 -9.79 15.71
N TRP A 161 -6.11 -10.82 14.93
CA TRP A 161 -6.99 -10.68 13.76
C TRP A 161 -8.39 -10.24 14.18
N GLN A 162 -8.89 -9.21 13.54
CA GLN A 162 -10.21 -8.66 13.77
C GLN A 162 -11.06 -8.80 12.52
N LYS A 163 -12.35 -9.05 12.71
CA LYS A 163 -13.33 -9.20 11.64
C LYS A 163 -14.10 -7.90 11.45
N VAL A 164 -14.33 -7.52 10.22
CA VAL A 164 -15.21 -6.42 9.85
C VAL A 164 -16.13 -6.84 8.71
N THR A 165 -17.40 -6.48 8.81
CA THR A 165 -18.37 -6.67 7.72
C THR A 165 -18.46 -5.37 6.93
N VAL A 166 -18.09 -5.44 5.66
CA VAL A 166 -18.18 -4.31 4.73
C VAL A 166 -19.45 -4.44 3.92
N SER A 167 -20.32 -3.43 4.01
CA SER A 167 -21.61 -3.38 3.30
C SER A 167 -21.86 -1.97 2.76
N GLY A 168 -22.75 -1.86 1.77
CA GLY A 168 -23.03 -0.58 1.11
C GLY A 168 -21.83 -0.02 0.37
N ASP A 169 -21.63 1.30 0.41
CA ASP A 169 -20.55 1.98 -0.32
C ASP A 169 -19.23 1.96 0.45
N TYR A 170 -19.27 2.00 1.77
CA TYR A 170 -18.09 1.93 2.64
C TYR A 170 -18.45 1.52 4.07
N THR A 171 -17.43 1.14 4.81
CA THR A 171 -17.50 0.88 6.26
C THR A 171 -16.30 1.53 6.93
N ASP A 172 -16.51 2.25 8.01
CA ASP A 172 -15.46 2.88 8.79
C ASP A 172 -15.04 1.97 9.95
N VAL A 173 -13.73 1.84 10.13
CA VAL A 173 -13.09 1.11 11.22
C VAL A 173 -12.22 2.06 12.02
N THR A 174 -12.48 2.16 13.32
CA THR A 174 -11.60 2.93 14.21
C THR A 174 -10.48 2.03 14.71
N ILE A 175 -9.25 2.45 14.47
CA ILE A 175 -8.04 1.81 14.96
C ILE A 175 -7.54 2.58 16.18
N SER A 176 -7.37 1.86 17.29
CA SER A 176 -6.79 2.41 18.53
C SER A 176 -5.38 1.87 18.71
N ILE A 177 -4.43 2.75 18.90
CA ILE A 177 -3.02 2.42 19.13
C ILE A 177 -2.62 2.94 20.50
N ASP A 178 -2.07 2.08 21.31
CA ASP A 178 -1.38 2.43 22.55
C ASP A 178 0.10 2.56 22.23
N ALA A 179 0.62 3.76 22.39
CA ALA A 179 2.02 4.09 22.15
C ALA A 179 2.77 4.46 23.45
N SER A 180 2.17 4.16 24.62
CA SER A 180 2.78 4.38 25.94
C SER A 180 3.92 3.43 26.25
#